data_2eeeac7705384e6f3e7ed3ba35d6dc6a
#
_entry.id   2eeeac7705384e6f3e7ed3ba35d6dc6a
#
_cell.length_a   1.000
_cell.length_b   1.000
_cell.length_c   1.000
_cell.angle_alpha   90.00
_cell.angle_beta   90.00
_cell.angle_gamma   90.00
#
_symmetry.space_group_name_H-M   'P 1'
#
loop_
_entity.id
_entity.type
_entity.pdbx_description
1 polymer ?
#
loop_
_entity_poly.entity_id
_entity_poly.type
_entity_poly.pdbx_seq_one_letter_code
_entity_poly.pdbx_strand_id
1 'polypeptide(L)'
;MSEKSLEDYRKGAVGSLLDEYERAAFELKSVLQKTSAEDYTRDVEGESEHCRSIEVIMNHVLRAGYGYSKYIRDALSMDASPVEDRQIPQTDISDEIDKMLAYTAEIFEGERQITDEELENIYFKTRWDVIYNIDQLLEHAIVHILRHRRQIQKFLLKFQNSEN
;
A
#
# COMPACT_ATOMS: atom_id res chain seq x y z
N MET A 1 14.88 -3.46 12.38
CA MET A 1 15.30 -4.07 11.10
C MET A 1 16.70 -4.58 11.29
N SER A 2 16.97 -5.87 11.00
CA SER A 2 18.33 -6.35 10.79
C SER A 2 18.95 -5.59 9.61
N GLU A 3 20.25 -5.32 9.63
CA GLU A 3 20.94 -4.77 8.46
C GLU A 3 20.76 -5.75 7.29
N LYS A 4 20.21 -5.26 6.17
CA LYS A 4 20.10 -6.04 4.93
C LYS A 4 21.52 -6.26 4.37
N SER A 5 21.82 -7.49 3.96
CA SER A 5 22.98 -7.81 3.12
C SER A 5 22.68 -7.50 1.66
N LEU A 6 23.69 -7.48 0.80
CA LEU A 6 23.47 -7.28 -0.65
C LEU A 6 22.61 -8.39 -1.28
N GLU A 7 22.59 -9.57 -0.67
CA GLU A 7 21.81 -10.73 -1.15
C GLU A 7 20.33 -10.62 -0.81
N ASP A 8 19.96 -9.73 0.13
CA ASP A 8 18.59 -9.49 0.55
C ASP A 8 17.85 -8.48 -0.34
N TYR A 9 18.56 -7.86 -1.29
CA TYR A 9 17.95 -6.94 -2.26
C TYR A 9 17.51 -7.69 -3.52
N ARG A 10 16.25 -7.46 -3.92
CA ARG A 10 15.74 -7.96 -5.20
C ARG A 10 16.48 -7.30 -6.36
N LYS A 11 16.59 -8.02 -7.47
CA LYS A 11 17.30 -7.53 -8.68
C LYS A 11 16.34 -6.82 -9.64
N GLY A 12 16.89 -5.87 -10.42
CA GLY A 12 16.17 -5.16 -11.47
C GLY A 12 15.25 -4.06 -10.98
N ALA A 13 14.58 -3.38 -11.90
CA ALA A 13 13.69 -2.25 -11.62
C ALA A 13 12.51 -2.67 -10.72
N VAL A 14 11.83 -3.76 -11.10
CA VAL A 14 10.73 -4.32 -10.28
C VAL A 14 11.19 -4.67 -8.89
N GLY A 15 12.34 -5.35 -8.76
CA GLY A 15 12.86 -5.76 -7.47
C GLY A 15 13.07 -4.57 -6.54
N SER A 16 13.63 -3.48 -7.06
CA SER A 16 13.82 -2.25 -6.28
C SER A 16 12.50 -1.59 -5.88
N LEU A 17 11.48 -1.59 -6.76
CA LEU A 17 10.16 -1.07 -6.44
C LEU A 17 9.45 -1.90 -5.36
N LEU A 18 9.54 -3.23 -5.44
CA LEU A 18 8.98 -4.11 -4.42
C LEU A 18 9.67 -3.92 -3.06
N ASP A 19 10.99 -3.80 -3.03
CA ASP A 19 11.76 -3.53 -1.81
C ASP A 19 11.34 -2.19 -1.17
N GLU A 20 11.13 -1.14 -1.97
CA GLU A 20 10.67 0.16 -1.49
C GLU A 20 9.19 0.13 -1.06
N TYR A 21 8.35 -0.67 -1.71
CA TYR A 21 6.96 -0.85 -1.31
C TYR A 21 6.87 -1.53 0.07
N GLU A 22 7.64 -2.60 0.26
CA GLU A 22 7.77 -3.27 1.57
C GLU A 22 8.31 -2.33 2.65
N ARG A 23 9.34 -1.51 2.33
CA ARG A 23 9.90 -0.54 3.26
C ARG A 23 8.87 0.51 3.66
N ALA A 24 8.13 1.07 2.71
CA ALA A 24 7.07 2.04 2.98
C ALA A 24 5.98 1.45 3.88
N ALA A 25 5.58 0.20 3.62
CA ALA A 25 4.60 -0.53 4.42
C ALA A 25 5.13 -0.83 5.83
N PHE A 26 6.38 -1.22 5.98
CA PHE A 26 7.01 -1.43 7.29
C PHE A 26 7.02 -0.15 8.14
N GLU A 27 7.33 0.99 7.54
CA GLU A 27 7.29 2.28 8.22
C GLU A 27 5.85 2.66 8.64
N LEU A 28 4.85 2.36 7.82
CA LEU A 28 3.44 2.54 8.16
C LEU A 28 3.04 1.63 9.33
N LYS A 29 3.37 0.34 9.28
CA LYS A 29 3.11 -0.61 10.38
C LYS A 29 3.74 -0.13 11.69
N SER A 30 4.95 0.43 11.64
CA SER A 30 5.64 0.98 12.81
C SER A 30 4.91 2.17 13.45
N VAL A 31 4.19 2.96 12.66
CA VAL A 31 3.32 4.03 13.18
C VAL A 31 2.07 3.44 13.82
N LEU A 32 1.44 2.45 13.16
CA LEU A 32 0.21 1.80 13.66
C LEU A 32 0.43 1.04 14.97
N GLN A 33 1.59 0.43 15.17
CA GLN A 33 1.95 -0.24 16.44
C GLN A 33 1.95 0.70 17.65
N LYS A 34 2.10 2.00 17.43
CA LYS A 34 2.09 3.04 18.47
C LYS A 34 0.72 3.72 18.62
N THR A 35 -0.26 3.32 17.80
CA THR A 35 -1.60 3.88 17.79
C THR A 35 -2.49 3.13 18.76
N SER A 36 -3.12 3.82 19.70
CA SER A 36 -4.10 3.22 20.60
C SER A 36 -5.37 2.79 19.86
N ALA A 37 -6.16 1.88 20.44
CA ALA A 37 -7.43 1.48 19.84
C ALA A 37 -8.42 2.65 19.77
N GLU A 38 -8.36 3.57 20.73
CA GLU A 38 -9.17 4.80 20.75
C GLU A 38 -8.78 5.73 19.59
N ASP A 39 -7.48 6.03 19.44
CA ASP A 39 -6.99 6.90 18.37
C ASP A 39 -7.23 6.30 16.98
N TYR A 40 -7.21 4.96 16.88
CA TYR A 40 -7.43 4.27 15.61
C TYR A 40 -8.82 4.55 15.03
N THR A 41 -9.85 4.60 15.87
CA THR A 41 -11.24 4.82 15.46
C THR A 41 -11.71 6.28 15.61
N ARG A 42 -10.91 7.13 16.29
CA ARG A 42 -11.24 8.52 16.59
C ARG A 42 -11.35 9.35 15.32
N ASP A 43 -12.48 10.03 15.15
CA ASP A 43 -12.70 10.94 14.04
C ASP A 43 -11.89 12.24 14.22
N VAL A 44 -11.34 12.74 13.13
CA VAL A 44 -10.57 13.99 13.06
C VAL A 44 -11.44 15.08 12.46
N GLU A 45 -11.74 16.10 13.24
CA GLU A 45 -12.55 17.24 12.80
C GLU A 45 -11.92 17.95 11.59
N GLY A 46 -12.77 18.26 10.60
CA GLY A 46 -12.38 18.95 9.36
C GLY A 46 -11.81 18.04 8.28
N GLU A 47 -11.72 16.74 8.50
CA GLU A 47 -11.32 15.77 7.47
C GLU A 47 -12.55 15.27 6.69
N SER A 48 -12.32 14.78 5.47
CA SER A 48 -13.40 14.20 4.65
C SER A 48 -13.85 12.82 5.18
N GLU A 49 -15.07 12.40 4.84
CA GLU A 49 -15.60 11.07 5.16
C GLU A 49 -14.67 9.92 4.74
N HIS A 50 -13.89 10.13 3.67
CA HIS A 50 -12.96 9.13 3.13
C HIS A 50 -11.62 9.05 3.88
N CYS A 51 -11.38 9.96 4.83
CA CYS A 51 -10.13 10.07 5.59
C CYS A 51 -10.37 10.52 7.03
N ARG A 52 -11.59 10.35 7.57
CA ARG A 52 -11.98 10.90 8.87
C ARG A 52 -11.26 10.28 10.07
N SER A 53 -10.84 9.02 9.97
CA SER A 53 -10.13 8.31 11.04
C SER A 53 -8.99 7.47 10.48
N ILE A 54 -8.10 6.98 11.36
CA ILE A 54 -7.01 6.07 10.96
C ILE A 54 -7.59 4.76 10.40
N GLU A 55 -8.65 4.24 11.00
CA GLU A 55 -9.37 3.05 10.52
C GLU A 55 -9.82 3.21 9.06
N VAL A 56 -10.48 4.32 8.75
CA VAL A 56 -10.97 4.61 7.38
C VAL A 56 -9.80 4.72 6.40
N ILE A 57 -8.71 5.38 6.80
CA ILE A 57 -7.50 5.49 5.99
C ILE A 57 -6.91 4.10 5.72
N MET A 58 -6.79 3.24 6.75
CA MET A 58 -6.18 1.93 6.58
C MET A 58 -6.99 0.99 5.70
N ASN A 59 -8.32 0.99 5.85
CA ASN A 59 -9.20 0.25 4.94
C ASN A 59 -9.09 0.76 3.50
N HIS A 60 -8.92 2.08 3.31
CA HIS A 60 -8.66 2.66 1.99
C HIS A 60 -7.29 2.23 1.43
N VAL A 61 -6.24 2.24 2.23
CA VAL A 61 -4.87 1.83 1.81
C VAL A 61 -4.87 0.38 1.34
N LEU A 62 -5.46 -0.54 2.09
CA LEU A 62 -5.53 -1.95 1.72
C LEU A 62 -6.33 -2.17 0.44
N ARG A 63 -7.54 -1.59 0.35
CA ARG A 63 -8.37 -1.68 -0.85
C ARG A 63 -7.66 -1.11 -2.08
N ALA A 64 -6.93 0.00 -1.92
CA ALA A 64 -6.16 0.60 -3.00
C ALA A 64 -5.01 -0.32 -3.44
N GLY A 65 -4.25 -0.90 -2.52
CA GLY A 65 -3.14 -1.81 -2.81
C GLY A 65 -3.59 -3.05 -3.59
N TYR A 66 -4.65 -3.73 -3.14
CA TYR A 66 -5.25 -4.83 -3.91
C TYR A 66 -5.78 -4.36 -5.27
N GLY A 67 -6.36 -3.16 -5.34
CA GLY A 67 -6.83 -2.56 -6.59
C GLY A 67 -5.69 -2.32 -7.59
N TYR A 68 -4.54 -1.84 -7.13
CA TYR A 68 -3.35 -1.65 -7.97
C TYR A 68 -2.85 -2.99 -8.52
N SER A 69 -2.73 -4.00 -7.65
CA SER A 69 -2.35 -5.35 -8.08
C SER A 69 -3.34 -5.93 -9.10
N LYS A 70 -4.65 -5.68 -8.90
CA LYS A 70 -5.67 -6.10 -9.87
C LYS A 70 -5.48 -5.45 -11.24
N TYR A 71 -5.19 -4.15 -11.33
CA TYR A 71 -4.92 -3.49 -12.61
C TYR A 71 -3.75 -4.14 -13.34
N ILE A 72 -2.66 -4.45 -12.63
CA ILE A 72 -1.49 -5.09 -13.22
C ILE A 72 -1.84 -6.51 -13.68
N ARG A 73 -2.53 -7.31 -12.84
CA ARG A 73 -2.95 -8.68 -13.19
C ARG A 73 -3.87 -8.69 -14.41
N ASP A 74 -4.85 -7.79 -14.47
CA ASP A 74 -5.75 -7.66 -15.62
C ASP A 74 -4.97 -7.31 -16.91
N ALA A 75 -3.99 -6.38 -16.83
CA ALA A 75 -3.17 -5.99 -17.96
C ALA A 75 -2.26 -7.12 -18.46
N LEU A 76 -1.83 -8.01 -17.55
CA LEU A 76 -1.01 -9.19 -17.86
C LEU A 76 -1.84 -10.45 -18.18
N SER A 77 -3.17 -10.34 -18.22
CA SER A 77 -4.09 -11.46 -18.40
C SER A 77 -3.92 -12.58 -17.35
N MET A 78 -3.62 -12.19 -16.12
CA MET A 78 -3.51 -13.07 -14.96
C MET A 78 -4.82 -13.13 -14.19
N ASP A 79 -5.06 -14.23 -13.49
CA ASP A 79 -6.20 -14.33 -12.57
C ASP A 79 -6.10 -13.28 -11.46
N ALA A 80 -7.19 -12.55 -11.24
CA ALA A 80 -7.29 -11.52 -10.22
C ALA A 80 -8.49 -11.81 -9.32
N SER A 81 -8.23 -11.86 -8.01
CA SER A 81 -9.32 -11.94 -7.03
C SER A 81 -10.11 -10.64 -6.99
N PRO A 82 -11.43 -10.69 -6.73
CA PRO A 82 -12.21 -9.49 -6.46
C PRO A 82 -11.63 -8.71 -5.28
N VAL A 83 -11.59 -7.39 -5.41
CA VAL A 83 -11.21 -6.53 -4.28
C VAL A 83 -12.40 -6.45 -3.31
N GLU A 84 -12.26 -7.08 -2.16
CA GLU A 84 -13.30 -7.08 -1.13
C GLU A 84 -13.41 -5.72 -0.45
N ASP A 85 -14.64 -5.26 -0.26
CA ASP A 85 -14.95 -4.07 0.54
C ASP A 85 -15.37 -4.54 1.95
N ARG A 86 -14.37 -4.82 2.79
CA ARG A 86 -14.55 -5.24 4.17
C ARG A 86 -13.83 -4.30 5.12
N GLN A 87 -14.35 -4.13 6.31
CA GLN A 87 -13.64 -3.43 7.38
C GLN A 87 -12.66 -4.40 8.04
N ILE A 88 -11.42 -3.95 8.17
CA ILE A 88 -10.34 -4.70 8.78
C ILE A 88 -10.11 -4.15 10.19
N PRO A 89 -10.26 -4.96 11.24
CA PRO A 89 -9.97 -4.51 12.60
C PRO A 89 -8.49 -4.19 12.77
N GLN A 90 -8.17 -3.29 13.71
CA GLN A 90 -6.79 -2.88 13.98
C GLN A 90 -5.85 -4.06 14.24
N THR A 91 -6.35 -5.09 14.92
CA THR A 91 -5.58 -6.31 15.25
C THR A 91 -5.04 -7.05 14.03
N ASP A 92 -5.77 -7.00 12.92
CA ASP A 92 -5.49 -7.79 11.72
C ASP A 92 -4.78 -6.97 10.64
N ILE A 93 -4.72 -5.63 10.83
CA ILE A 93 -4.25 -4.70 9.81
C ILE A 93 -2.80 -4.97 9.37
N SER A 94 -1.94 -5.37 10.31
CA SER A 94 -0.54 -5.70 10.02
C SER A 94 -0.42 -6.90 9.09
N ASP A 95 -1.17 -7.97 9.38
CA ASP A 95 -1.17 -9.20 8.60
C ASP A 95 -1.82 -8.98 7.21
N GLU A 96 -2.86 -8.14 7.15
CA GLU A 96 -3.49 -7.79 5.88
C GLU A 96 -2.59 -6.94 4.98
N ILE A 97 -1.75 -6.08 5.55
CA ILE A 97 -0.71 -5.38 4.78
C ILE A 97 0.29 -6.39 4.20
N ASP A 98 0.75 -7.36 4.99
CA ASP A 98 1.68 -8.38 4.51
C ASP A 98 1.08 -9.25 3.40
N LYS A 99 -0.20 -9.64 3.53
CA LYS A 99 -0.93 -10.36 2.47
C LYS A 99 -1.08 -9.53 1.18
N MET A 100 -1.36 -8.23 1.30
CA MET A 100 -1.46 -7.32 0.17
C MET A 100 -0.12 -7.20 -0.57
N LEU A 101 0.99 -7.07 0.17
CA LEU A 101 2.34 -7.02 -0.41
C LEU A 101 2.70 -8.35 -1.10
N ALA A 102 2.43 -9.49 -0.46
CA ALA A 102 2.65 -10.81 -1.04
C ALA A 102 1.84 -11.00 -2.33
N TYR A 103 0.56 -10.60 -2.33
CA TYR A 103 -0.30 -10.65 -3.51
C TYR A 103 0.21 -9.79 -4.67
N THR A 104 0.89 -8.66 -4.35
CA THR A 104 1.56 -7.84 -5.37
C THR A 104 2.85 -8.51 -5.86
N ALA A 105 3.68 -9.03 -4.95
CA ALA A 105 4.95 -9.66 -5.29
C ALA A 105 4.77 -10.91 -6.18
N GLU A 106 3.73 -11.72 -5.92
CA GLU A 106 3.38 -12.89 -6.72
C GLU A 106 3.25 -12.61 -8.23
N ILE A 107 2.90 -11.39 -8.63
CA ILE A 107 2.80 -10.99 -10.04
C ILE A 107 4.16 -11.14 -10.74
N PHE A 108 5.24 -10.88 -10.00
CA PHE A 108 6.59 -10.73 -10.52
C PHE A 108 7.52 -11.89 -10.14
N GLU A 109 7.14 -12.71 -9.16
CA GLU A 109 7.93 -13.84 -8.66
C GLU A 109 7.56 -15.18 -9.33
N GLY A 110 6.58 -15.18 -10.25
CA GLY A 110 6.13 -16.36 -10.98
C GLY A 110 7.11 -16.84 -12.07
N GLU A 111 6.73 -17.92 -12.78
CA GLU A 111 7.51 -18.47 -13.90
C GLU A 111 7.69 -17.48 -15.05
N ARG A 112 6.74 -16.55 -15.23
CA ARG A 112 6.83 -15.46 -16.20
C ARG A 112 7.64 -14.32 -15.61
N GLN A 113 8.87 -14.16 -16.07
CA GLN A 113 9.63 -12.95 -15.78
C GLN A 113 9.12 -11.80 -16.66
N ILE A 114 8.66 -10.73 -16.01
CA ILE A 114 8.28 -9.49 -16.69
C ILE A 114 9.55 -8.71 -17.00
N THR A 115 9.73 -8.36 -18.27
CA THR A 115 10.90 -7.60 -18.72
C THR A 115 10.75 -6.11 -18.40
N ASP A 116 11.86 -5.37 -18.34
CA ASP A 116 11.85 -3.91 -18.18
C ASP A 116 11.04 -3.23 -19.31
N GLU A 117 11.11 -3.78 -20.55
CA GLU A 117 10.33 -3.31 -21.68
C GLU A 117 8.81 -3.48 -21.47
N GLU A 118 8.38 -4.61 -20.90
CA GLU A 118 6.97 -4.84 -20.57
C GLU A 118 6.48 -3.92 -19.46
N LEU A 119 7.32 -3.65 -18.45
CA LEU A 119 7.00 -2.70 -17.38
C LEU A 119 6.69 -1.30 -17.90
N GLU A 120 7.51 -0.82 -18.84
CA GLU A 120 7.42 0.52 -19.39
C GLU A 120 6.35 0.65 -20.48
N ASN A 121 6.03 -0.44 -21.20
CA ASN A 121 5.18 -0.38 -22.40
C ASN A 121 3.78 -1.00 -22.25
N ILE A 122 3.47 -1.67 -21.14
CA ILE A 122 2.11 -2.14 -20.86
C ILE A 122 1.33 -1.05 -20.15
N TYR A 123 0.44 -0.38 -20.88
CA TYR A 123 -0.39 0.71 -20.38
C TYR A 123 -1.80 0.26 -20.10
N PHE A 124 -2.41 0.83 -19.07
CA PHE A 124 -3.82 0.64 -18.73
C PHE A 124 -4.42 1.91 -18.13
N LYS A 125 -5.74 2.03 -18.26
CA LYS A 125 -6.49 3.16 -17.73
C LYS A 125 -7.14 2.79 -16.42
N THR A 126 -6.94 3.59 -15.40
CA THR A 126 -7.55 3.41 -14.08
C THR A 126 -8.96 4.00 -14.02
N ARG A 127 -9.75 3.62 -13.01
CA ARG A 127 -11.12 4.13 -12.79
C ARG A 127 -11.19 5.63 -12.51
N TRP A 128 -10.07 6.26 -12.12
CA TRP A 128 -9.96 7.71 -11.92
C TRP A 128 -9.37 8.43 -13.13
N ASP A 129 -9.47 7.81 -14.31
CA ASP A 129 -9.22 8.40 -15.62
C ASP A 129 -7.74 8.74 -15.91
N VAL A 130 -6.80 8.12 -15.17
CA VAL A 130 -5.36 8.25 -15.40
C VAL A 130 -4.84 7.01 -16.10
N ILE A 131 -3.95 7.21 -17.07
CA ILE A 131 -3.22 6.13 -17.75
C ILE A 131 -1.87 5.95 -17.06
N TYR A 132 -1.57 4.71 -16.68
CA TYR A 132 -0.30 4.28 -16.11
C TYR A 132 0.29 3.15 -16.94
N ASN A 133 1.62 3.02 -16.93
CA ASN A 133 2.26 1.73 -17.15
C ASN A 133 2.47 1.03 -15.79
N ILE A 134 3.04 -0.19 -15.81
CA ILE A 134 3.20 -0.99 -14.59
C ILE A 134 4.17 -0.32 -13.62
N ASP A 135 5.30 0.19 -14.12
CA ASP A 135 6.32 0.88 -13.33
C ASP A 135 5.72 2.08 -12.58
N GLN A 136 5.06 2.96 -13.30
CA GLN A 136 4.40 4.15 -12.73
C GLN A 136 3.32 3.80 -11.70
N LEU A 137 2.58 2.69 -11.88
CA LEU A 137 1.58 2.29 -10.90
C LEU A 137 2.22 1.76 -9.61
N LEU A 138 3.34 1.04 -9.70
CA LEU A 138 4.11 0.61 -8.52
C LEU A 138 4.69 1.82 -7.76
N GLU A 139 5.28 2.79 -8.46
CA GLU A 139 5.70 4.06 -7.85
C GLU A 139 4.53 4.76 -7.15
N HIS A 140 3.36 4.82 -7.82
CA HIS A 140 2.15 5.39 -7.23
C HIS A 140 1.73 4.65 -5.96
N ALA A 141 1.79 3.32 -5.94
CA ALA A 141 1.44 2.50 -4.77
C ALA A 141 2.37 2.79 -3.57
N ILE A 142 3.68 2.94 -3.81
CA ILE A 142 4.65 3.33 -2.77
C ILE A 142 4.31 4.71 -2.20
N VAL A 143 4.15 5.70 -3.08
CA VAL A 143 3.84 7.08 -2.67
C VAL A 143 2.49 7.16 -1.96
N HIS A 144 1.51 6.33 -2.34
CA HIS A 144 0.21 6.24 -1.68
C HIS A 144 0.35 5.85 -0.20
N ILE A 145 1.14 4.80 0.10
CA ILE A 145 1.43 4.41 1.49
C ILE A 145 2.13 5.54 2.25
N LEU A 146 3.16 6.16 1.66
CA LEU A 146 3.91 7.24 2.30
C LEU A 146 3.05 8.46 2.64
N ARG A 147 2.11 8.83 1.74
CA ARG A 147 1.15 9.92 1.96
C ARG A 147 0.22 9.63 3.12
N HIS A 148 -0.33 8.43 3.19
CA HIS A 148 -1.24 8.03 4.26
C HIS A 148 -0.51 7.84 5.59
N ARG A 149 0.71 7.29 5.61
CA ARG A 149 1.55 7.29 6.80
C ARG A 149 1.74 8.70 7.36
N ARG A 150 2.10 9.66 6.51
CA ARG A 150 2.24 11.06 6.92
C ARG A 150 0.93 11.65 7.46
N GLN A 151 -0.21 11.31 6.86
CA GLN A 151 -1.53 11.76 7.32
C GLN A 151 -1.83 11.21 8.72
N ILE A 152 -1.61 9.91 8.94
CA ILE A 152 -1.81 9.26 10.25
C ILE A 152 -0.90 9.89 11.32
N GLN A 153 0.38 10.14 11.01
CA GLN A 153 1.29 10.81 11.93
C GLN A 153 0.78 12.20 12.34
N LYS A 154 0.20 12.96 11.39
CA LYS A 154 -0.44 14.25 11.70
C LYS A 154 -1.65 14.10 12.62
N PHE A 155 -2.45 13.05 12.45
CA PHE A 155 -3.60 12.79 13.32
C PHE A 155 -3.15 12.51 14.75
N LEU A 156 -2.17 11.63 14.93
CA LEU A 156 -1.62 11.32 16.25
C LEU A 156 -1.07 12.55 16.96
N LEU A 157 -0.39 13.46 16.24
CA LEU A 157 0.06 14.74 16.80
C LEU A 157 -1.10 15.67 17.20
N LYS A 158 -2.20 15.70 16.41
CA LYS A 158 -3.40 16.47 16.78
C LYS A 158 -4.02 15.93 18.06
N PHE A 159 -4.11 14.60 18.20
CA PHE A 159 -4.69 13.98 19.41
C PHE A 159 -3.87 14.30 20.65
N GLN A 160 -2.56 14.16 20.60
CA GLN A 160 -1.66 14.52 21.72
C GLN A 160 -1.79 15.98 22.14
N ASN A 161 -1.96 16.90 21.20
CA ASN A 161 -2.10 18.34 21.47
C ASN A 161 -3.50 18.71 22.02
N SER A 162 -4.50 17.88 21.82
CA SER A 162 -5.86 18.11 22.31
C SER A 162 -6.06 17.62 23.76
N GLU A 163 -5.12 16.83 24.29
CA GLU A 163 -5.13 16.29 25.64
C GLU A 163 -4.31 17.13 26.64
N ASN A 164 -3.57 18.12 26.15
CA ASN A 164 -2.80 19.10 26.93
C ASN A 164 -3.49 20.46 26.97
#